data_9d1e9408275ae6da2d7377586eaee757
#
_entry.id   9d1e9408275ae6da2d7377586eaee757
#
_cell.length_a   1.000
_cell.length_b   1.000
_cell.length_c   1.000
_cell.angle_alpha   90.00
_cell.angle_beta   90.00
_cell.angle_gamma   90.00
#
_symmetry.space_group_name_H-M   'P 1'
#
loop_
_entity.id
_entity.type
_entity.pdbx_description
1 polymer ?
#
loop_
_entity_poly.entity_id
_entity_poly.type
_entity_poly.pdbx_seq_one_letter_code
_entity_poly.pdbx_strand_id
1 'polypeptide(L)'
;GDVYKRQGYIQLENGVGMMRLFINEFQEALDAAVHSPGYEELAGKVKRTLTIATGKLAYPTICGFACKLMEAFPGLTIHVYYIRNDFFGETITVSGLITGQDLIGQLKERQDKGEDLGGVLLIPSNMLRMGEQVFLDDLTVKDVERELGMRLAAVEPGGKEFMDAILDPEYTMDRNNDNFVYIKAYDRDIV
;
A
#
# COMPACT_ATOMS: atom_id res chain seq x y z
N GLY A 1 11.64 -26.17 -13.31
CA GLY A 1 12.79 -25.40 -13.62
C GLY A 1 12.52 -23.92 -13.83
N ASP A 2 11.82 -23.55 -14.90
CA ASP A 2 11.65 -22.14 -15.25
C ASP A 2 10.69 -21.38 -14.32
N VAL A 3 9.69 -22.05 -13.78
CA VAL A 3 8.76 -21.44 -12.81
C VAL A 3 9.48 -21.14 -11.50
N TYR A 4 10.35 -22.03 -11.07
CA TYR A 4 11.12 -21.86 -9.84
C TYR A 4 12.19 -20.77 -9.99
N LYS A 5 12.85 -20.72 -11.15
CA LYS A 5 13.78 -19.63 -11.49
C LYS A 5 13.08 -18.29 -11.60
N ARG A 6 11.83 -18.25 -12.10
CA ARG A 6 11.04 -17.03 -12.16
C ARG A 6 10.66 -16.51 -10.79
N GLN A 7 10.29 -17.39 -9.85
CA GLN A 7 9.97 -16.96 -8.48
C GLN A 7 11.18 -16.41 -7.75
N GLY A 8 12.34 -17.08 -7.86
CA GLY A 8 13.60 -16.58 -7.32
C GLY A 8 14.06 -15.28 -7.97
N TYR A 9 13.90 -15.18 -9.29
CA TYR A 9 14.24 -13.98 -10.06
C TYR A 9 13.32 -12.80 -9.71
N ILE A 10 12.02 -13.04 -9.56
CA ILE A 10 11.05 -12.02 -9.14
C ILE A 10 11.38 -11.53 -7.73
N GLN A 11 11.80 -12.40 -6.81
CA GLN A 11 12.20 -11.99 -5.47
C GLN A 11 13.50 -11.19 -5.47
N LEU A 12 14.45 -11.52 -6.32
CA LEU A 12 15.67 -10.74 -6.51
C LEU A 12 15.39 -9.40 -7.19
N GLU A 13 14.49 -9.38 -8.16
CA GLU A 13 14.04 -8.16 -8.81
C GLU A 13 13.20 -7.28 -7.89
N ASN A 14 12.38 -7.86 -7.01
CA ASN A 14 11.70 -7.12 -5.95
C ASN A 14 12.70 -6.43 -5.03
N GLY A 15 13.88 -7.03 -4.83
CA GLY A 15 14.95 -6.41 -4.05
C GLY A 15 15.70 -5.30 -4.78
N VAL A 16 15.86 -5.39 -6.11
CA VAL A 16 16.72 -4.47 -6.89
C VAL A 16 16.01 -3.93 -8.12
N GLY A 17 15.57 -4.78 -9.05
CA GLY A 17 15.00 -4.36 -10.34
C GLY A 17 13.62 -3.76 -10.21
N MET A 18 12.74 -4.39 -9.45
CA MET A 18 11.37 -3.90 -9.22
C MET A 18 11.38 -2.62 -8.40
N MET A 19 12.31 -2.47 -7.47
CA MET A 19 12.46 -1.24 -6.69
C MET A 19 12.91 -0.07 -7.58
N ARG A 20 13.85 -0.30 -8.51
CA ARG A 20 14.26 0.70 -9.49
C ARG A 20 13.12 1.14 -10.39
N LEU A 21 12.36 0.18 -10.91
CA LEU A 21 11.20 0.46 -11.74
C LEU A 21 10.18 1.29 -10.96
N PHE A 22 9.89 0.90 -9.74
CA PHE A 22 8.98 1.60 -8.85
C PHE A 22 9.44 3.05 -8.61
N ILE A 23 10.72 3.25 -8.32
CA ILE A 23 11.30 4.59 -8.11
C ILE A 23 11.16 5.43 -9.39
N ASN A 24 11.51 4.88 -10.54
CA ASN A 24 11.46 5.60 -11.82
C ASN A 24 10.02 5.97 -12.18
N GLU A 25 9.08 5.04 -12.05
CA GLU A 25 7.67 5.30 -12.30
C GLU A 25 7.11 6.39 -11.40
N PHE A 26 7.47 6.35 -10.11
CA PHE A 26 7.05 7.38 -9.16
C PHE A 26 7.59 8.76 -9.54
N GLN A 27 8.89 8.86 -9.85
CA GLN A 27 9.51 10.12 -10.26
C GLN A 27 8.87 10.69 -11.52
N GLU A 28 8.62 9.85 -12.52
CA GLU A 28 7.96 10.25 -13.76
C GLU A 28 6.54 10.74 -13.49
N ALA A 29 5.79 10.02 -12.65
CA ALA A 29 4.41 10.39 -12.32
C ALA A 29 4.37 11.71 -11.53
N LEU A 30 5.28 11.89 -10.58
CA LEU A 30 5.36 13.12 -9.80
C LEU A 30 5.76 14.31 -10.69
N ASP A 31 6.77 14.15 -11.53
CA ASP A 31 7.19 15.20 -12.46
C ASP A 31 6.06 15.59 -13.42
N ALA A 32 5.32 14.61 -13.95
CA ALA A 32 4.17 14.86 -14.80
C ALA A 32 3.08 15.65 -14.05
N ALA A 33 2.82 15.30 -12.80
CA ALA A 33 1.81 15.97 -11.99
C ALA A 33 2.16 17.42 -11.71
N VAL A 34 3.39 17.70 -11.25
CA VAL A 34 3.80 19.07 -10.88
C VAL A 34 3.96 20.00 -12.08
N HIS A 35 4.17 19.46 -13.27
CA HIS A 35 4.26 20.22 -14.52
C HIS A 35 2.95 20.29 -15.28
N SER A 36 1.89 19.66 -14.78
CA SER A 36 0.58 19.71 -15.44
C SER A 36 -0.11 21.06 -15.22
N PRO A 37 -0.95 21.50 -16.18
CA PRO A 37 -1.65 22.79 -16.05
C PRO A 37 -2.59 22.85 -14.83
N GLY A 38 -3.09 21.71 -14.37
CA GLY A 38 -4.01 21.62 -13.22
C GLY A 38 -3.33 21.43 -11.87
N TYR A 39 -2.00 21.48 -11.81
CA TYR A 39 -1.26 21.15 -10.59
C TYR A 39 -1.63 22.06 -9.41
N GLU A 40 -1.65 23.37 -9.59
CA GLU A 40 -1.93 24.29 -8.50
C GLU A 40 -3.33 24.11 -7.92
N GLU A 41 -4.31 23.86 -8.79
CA GLU A 41 -5.68 23.57 -8.37
C GLU A 41 -5.74 22.25 -7.60
N LEU A 42 -5.11 21.22 -8.11
CA LEU A 42 -5.03 19.91 -7.45
C LEU A 42 -4.33 20.01 -6.10
N ALA A 43 -3.19 20.70 -6.05
CA ALA A 43 -2.44 20.89 -4.80
C ALA A 43 -3.25 21.64 -3.74
N GLY A 44 -4.10 22.57 -4.16
CA GLY A 44 -5.01 23.28 -3.26
C GLY A 44 -6.18 22.45 -2.76
N LYS A 45 -6.60 21.44 -3.53
CA LYS A 45 -7.73 20.56 -3.18
C LYS A 45 -7.34 19.35 -2.35
N VAL A 46 -6.13 18.84 -2.53
CA VAL A 46 -5.67 17.63 -1.84
C VAL A 46 -5.35 17.97 -0.39
N LYS A 47 -6.25 17.57 0.50
CA LYS A 47 -6.10 17.75 1.95
C LYS A 47 -6.53 16.46 2.63
N ARG A 48 -5.57 15.73 3.20
CA ARG A 48 -5.88 14.52 3.96
C ARG A 48 -4.72 14.09 4.83
N THR A 49 -5.05 13.35 5.86
CA THR A 49 -4.11 12.60 6.67
C THR A 49 -4.30 11.13 6.39
N LEU A 50 -3.24 10.42 6.04
CA LEU A 50 -3.28 8.99 5.78
C LEU A 50 -2.04 8.29 6.33
N THR A 51 -2.15 6.98 6.47
CA THR A 51 -1.07 6.12 6.92
C THR A 51 -0.74 5.09 5.85
N ILE A 52 0.54 4.86 5.64
CA ILE A 52 1.06 3.79 4.79
C ILE A 52 1.74 2.77 5.68
N ALA A 53 1.30 1.52 5.60
CA ALA A 53 1.95 0.40 6.29
C ALA A 53 2.68 -0.46 5.26
N THR A 54 3.93 -0.77 5.53
CA THR A 54 4.79 -1.53 4.62
C THR A 54 5.71 -2.45 5.41
N GLY A 55 6.47 -3.28 4.71
CA GLY A 55 7.54 -4.06 5.32
C GLY A 55 8.79 -3.21 5.55
N LYS A 56 9.66 -3.69 6.40
CA LYS A 56 10.88 -2.98 6.79
C LYS A 56 11.81 -2.72 5.59
N LEU A 57 11.85 -3.65 4.63
CA LEU A 57 12.72 -3.54 3.45
C LEU A 57 12.36 -2.33 2.58
N ALA A 58 11.08 -2.10 2.33
CA ALA A 58 10.62 -1.01 1.47
C ALA A 58 10.48 0.33 2.22
N TYR A 59 10.53 0.32 3.52
CA TYR A 59 10.24 1.47 4.38
C TYR A 59 11.04 2.72 4.01
N PRO A 60 12.38 2.67 3.84
CA PRO A 60 13.14 3.89 3.52
C PRO A 60 12.71 4.54 2.20
N THR A 61 12.44 3.73 1.18
CA THR A 61 12.00 4.21 -0.14
C THR A 61 10.63 4.88 -0.05
N ILE A 62 9.69 4.26 0.66
CA ILE A 62 8.34 4.80 0.86
C ILE A 62 8.39 6.11 1.65
N CYS A 63 9.24 6.21 2.67
CA CYS A 63 9.45 7.46 3.41
C CYS A 63 9.92 8.59 2.49
N GLY A 64 10.88 8.30 1.60
CA GLY A 64 11.38 9.27 0.64
C GLY A 64 10.27 9.77 -0.30
N PHE A 65 9.43 8.88 -0.78
CA PHE A 65 8.30 9.25 -1.65
C PHE A 65 7.24 10.06 -0.89
N ALA A 66 6.94 9.68 0.35
CA ALA A 66 6.01 10.43 1.19
C ALA A 66 6.48 11.86 1.40
N CYS A 67 7.77 12.06 1.66
CA CYS A 67 8.35 13.39 1.81
C CYS A 67 8.19 14.23 0.54
N LYS A 68 8.49 13.66 -0.62
CA LYS A 68 8.34 14.35 -1.91
C LYS A 68 6.88 14.73 -2.19
N LEU A 69 5.95 13.83 -1.86
CA LEU A 69 4.52 14.10 -2.03
C LEU A 69 4.04 15.19 -1.09
N MET A 70 4.49 15.22 0.15
CA MET A 70 4.12 16.28 1.09
C MET A 70 4.70 17.63 0.70
N GLU A 71 5.86 17.66 0.06
CA GLU A 71 6.42 18.89 -0.53
C GLU A 71 5.58 19.40 -1.70
N ALA A 72 5.20 18.48 -2.61
CA ALA A 72 4.42 18.82 -3.80
C ALA A 72 2.97 19.15 -3.49
N PHE A 73 2.41 18.52 -2.46
CA PHE A 73 1.01 18.67 -2.04
C PHE A 73 0.96 18.99 -0.54
N PRO A 74 1.09 20.29 -0.17
CA PRO A 74 1.24 20.67 1.25
C PRO A 74 0.06 20.32 2.15
N GLY A 75 -1.11 20.05 1.58
CA GLY A 75 -2.28 19.60 2.34
C GLY A 75 -2.24 18.14 2.76
N LEU A 76 -1.23 17.36 2.30
CA LEU A 76 -1.06 15.97 2.68
C LEU A 76 -0.26 15.84 3.99
N THR A 77 -0.76 15.01 4.89
CA THR A 77 0.00 14.48 6.03
C THR A 77 0.06 12.96 5.88
N ILE A 78 1.26 12.44 5.66
CA ILE A 78 1.49 11.02 5.41
C ILE A 78 2.33 10.45 6.53
N HIS A 79 1.80 9.45 7.23
CA HIS A 79 2.53 8.66 8.20
C HIS A 79 2.96 7.36 7.54
N VAL A 80 4.22 6.98 7.66
CA VAL A 80 4.73 5.73 7.13
C VAL A 80 5.23 4.88 8.29
N TYR A 81 4.70 3.67 8.41
CA TYR A 81 5.14 2.72 9.43
C TYR A 81 5.55 1.41 8.78
N TYR A 82 6.68 0.85 9.21
CA TYR A 82 6.96 -0.53 8.88
C TYR A 82 6.37 -1.43 9.98
N ILE A 83 5.80 -2.54 9.54
CA ILE A 83 5.20 -3.52 10.44
C ILE A 83 6.22 -4.64 10.67
N ARG A 84 6.57 -4.87 11.95
CA ARG A 84 7.41 -6.00 12.31
C ARG A 84 6.65 -7.29 12.03
N ASN A 85 7.34 -8.27 11.49
CA ASN A 85 6.75 -9.58 11.32
C ASN A 85 6.94 -10.38 12.61
N ASP A 86 5.98 -10.25 13.52
CA ASP A 86 6.01 -11.00 14.80
C ASP A 86 5.55 -12.44 14.59
N PHE A 87 4.67 -12.68 13.62
CA PHE A 87 4.13 -14.00 13.34
C PHE A 87 5.18 -14.97 12.78
N PHE A 88 5.92 -14.56 11.76
CA PHE A 88 6.98 -15.40 11.14
C PHE A 88 8.38 -15.12 11.71
N GLY A 89 8.56 -14.01 12.42
CA GLY A 89 9.84 -13.60 12.99
C GLY A 89 10.35 -12.28 12.45
N GLU A 90 11.04 -11.52 13.28
CA GLU A 90 11.52 -10.16 12.97
C GLU A 90 12.55 -10.11 11.85
N THR A 91 13.21 -11.23 11.54
CA THR A 91 14.15 -11.31 10.41
C THR A 91 13.46 -11.28 9.06
N ILE A 92 12.14 -11.50 9.02
CA ILE A 92 11.34 -11.40 7.79
C ILE A 92 10.97 -9.93 7.59
N THR A 93 11.45 -9.35 6.48
CA THR A 93 11.33 -7.90 6.22
C THR A 93 10.46 -7.55 5.02
N VAL A 94 9.95 -8.56 4.30
CA VAL A 94 9.12 -8.35 3.11
C VAL A 94 7.65 -8.16 3.49
N SER A 95 6.96 -7.26 2.78
CA SER A 95 5.56 -6.92 3.04
C SER A 95 4.61 -8.10 2.83
N GLY A 96 4.90 -8.97 1.86
CA GLY A 96 4.00 -10.06 1.49
C GLY A 96 3.80 -11.14 2.55
N LEU A 97 4.57 -11.13 3.63
CA LEU A 97 4.42 -12.06 4.75
C LEU A 97 3.88 -11.41 6.02
N ILE A 98 3.43 -10.16 5.95
CA ILE A 98 2.80 -9.47 7.08
C ILE A 98 1.36 -9.96 7.22
N THR A 99 0.99 -10.36 8.44
CA THR A 99 -0.37 -10.81 8.75
C THR A 99 -1.27 -9.64 9.13
N GLY A 100 -2.58 -9.85 9.03
CA GLY A 100 -3.57 -8.87 9.50
C GLY A 100 -3.45 -8.61 10.99
N GLN A 101 -3.13 -9.63 11.78
CA GLN A 101 -2.94 -9.52 13.23
C GLN A 101 -1.78 -8.59 13.58
N ASP A 102 -0.64 -8.74 12.91
CA ASP A 102 0.52 -7.87 13.13
C ASP A 102 0.22 -6.44 12.71
N LEU A 103 -0.46 -6.26 11.59
CA LEU A 103 -0.88 -4.95 11.10
C LEU A 103 -1.80 -4.25 12.10
N ILE A 104 -2.87 -4.92 12.53
CA ILE A 104 -3.82 -4.37 13.50
C ILE A 104 -3.13 -4.04 14.81
N GLY A 105 -2.38 -5.00 15.37
CA GLY A 105 -1.77 -4.86 16.69
C GLY A 105 -0.83 -3.66 16.78
N GLN A 106 0.02 -3.51 15.77
CA GLN A 106 1.02 -2.44 15.78
C GLN A 106 0.45 -1.07 15.46
N LEU A 107 -0.52 -0.97 14.55
CA LEU A 107 -1.18 0.30 14.27
C LEU A 107 -2.11 0.72 15.40
N LYS A 108 -2.80 -0.22 16.03
CA LYS A 108 -3.65 0.06 17.19
C LYS A 108 -2.84 0.58 18.37
N GLU A 109 -1.64 0.04 18.58
CA GLU A 109 -0.71 0.53 19.58
C GLU A 109 -0.37 2.00 19.34
N ARG A 110 -0.18 2.41 18.09
CA ARG A 110 0.05 3.81 17.73
C ARG A 110 -1.16 4.69 18.06
N GLN A 111 -2.35 4.23 17.70
CA GLN A 111 -3.59 4.94 18.03
C GLN A 111 -3.77 5.10 19.54
N ASP A 112 -3.47 4.07 20.31
CA ASP A 112 -3.58 4.08 21.77
C ASP A 112 -2.60 5.08 22.42
N LYS A 113 -1.48 5.35 21.76
CA LYS A 113 -0.54 6.39 22.17
C LYS A 113 -0.98 7.80 21.78
N GLY A 114 -2.13 7.96 21.16
CA GLY A 114 -2.67 9.25 20.75
C GLY A 114 -2.23 9.74 19.38
N GLU A 115 -1.56 8.91 18.57
CA GLU A 115 -1.18 9.28 17.21
C GLU A 115 -2.41 9.30 16.29
N ASP A 116 -2.56 10.37 15.50
CA ASP A 116 -3.62 10.48 14.50
C ASP A 116 -3.15 9.83 13.21
N LEU A 117 -3.64 8.63 12.93
CA LEU A 117 -3.29 7.89 11.71
C LEU A 117 -4.11 8.33 10.48
N GLY A 118 -5.09 9.21 10.68
CA GLY A 118 -6.01 9.64 9.61
C GLY A 118 -7.10 8.63 9.31
N GLY A 119 -7.82 8.87 8.23
CA GLY A 119 -8.98 8.05 7.85
C GLY A 119 -8.67 6.95 6.84
N VAL A 120 -7.48 6.93 6.25
CA VAL A 120 -7.10 6.00 5.18
C VAL A 120 -5.81 5.28 5.51
N LEU A 121 -5.84 3.96 5.35
CA LEU A 121 -4.68 3.09 5.46
C LEU A 121 -4.36 2.52 4.08
N LEU A 122 -3.13 2.75 3.60
CA LEU A 122 -2.61 2.16 2.37
C LEU A 122 -1.67 1.01 2.72
N ILE A 123 -1.87 -0.12 2.05
CA ILE A 123 -0.98 -1.28 2.15
C ILE A 123 -0.58 -1.75 0.75
N PRO A 124 0.58 -2.40 0.59
CA PRO A 124 0.87 -3.11 -0.66
C PRO A 124 -0.12 -4.26 -0.87
N SER A 125 -0.60 -4.42 -2.10
CA SER A 125 -1.58 -5.46 -2.42
C SER A 125 -1.08 -6.87 -2.14
N ASN A 126 0.24 -7.08 -2.12
CA ASN A 126 0.84 -8.38 -1.83
C ASN A 126 0.70 -8.83 -0.36
N MET A 127 0.23 -7.96 0.54
CA MET A 127 -0.17 -8.40 1.89
C MET A 127 -1.44 -9.25 1.87
N LEU A 128 -2.22 -9.16 0.83
CA LEU A 128 -3.44 -9.93 0.66
C LEU A 128 -3.19 -11.14 -0.22
N ARG A 129 -3.96 -12.21 0.00
CA ARG A 129 -3.97 -13.36 -0.91
C ARG A 129 -4.45 -12.91 -2.28
N MET A 130 -3.84 -13.46 -3.33
CA MET A 130 -4.19 -13.10 -4.70
C MET A 130 -5.68 -13.28 -4.97
N GLY A 131 -6.33 -12.19 -5.43
CA GLY A 131 -7.75 -12.20 -5.77
C GLY A 131 -8.70 -12.22 -4.59
N GLU A 132 -8.19 -12.12 -3.36
CA GLU A 132 -8.99 -12.12 -2.15
C GLU A 132 -8.69 -10.89 -1.31
N GLN A 133 -9.68 -10.41 -0.57
CA GLN A 133 -9.48 -9.33 0.41
C GLN A 133 -9.22 -9.92 1.80
N VAL A 134 -8.24 -10.83 1.87
CA VAL A 134 -7.93 -11.63 3.04
C VAL A 134 -6.42 -11.70 3.23
N PHE A 135 -5.97 -11.47 4.45
CA PHE A 135 -4.57 -11.61 4.85
C PHE A 135 -4.19 -13.10 5.04
N LEU A 136 -2.90 -13.37 5.23
CA LEU A 136 -2.39 -14.73 5.37
C LEU A 136 -2.99 -15.48 6.58
N ASP A 137 -3.41 -14.77 7.60
CA ASP A 137 -4.00 -15.32 8.83
C ASP A 137 -5.53 -15.31 8.81
N ASP A 138 -6.14 -15.26 7.64
CA ASP A 138 -7.59 -15.28 7.41
C ASP A 138 -8.35 -14.04 7.89
N LEU A 139 -7.69 -13.04 8.48
CA LEU A 139 -8.34 -11.77 8.74
C LEU A 139 -8.65 -11.05 7.42
N THR A 140 -9.82 -10.45 7.35
CA THR A 140 -10.27 -9.74 6.15
C THR A 140 -9.88 -8.26 6.20
N VAL A 141 -9.89 -7.61 5.03
CA VAL A 141 -9.74 -6.16 4.95
C VAL A 141 -10.80 -5.46 5.82
N LYS A 142 -12.03 -5.95 5.82
CA LYS A 142 -13.10 -5.38 6.65
C LYS A 142 -12.83 -5.54 8.15
N ASP A 143 -12.21 -6.63 8.57
CA ASP A 143 -11.79 -6.80 9.97
C ASP A 143 -10.78 -5.73 10.37
N VAL A 144 -9.79 -5.48 9.52
CA VAL A 144 -8.78 -4.44 9.75
C VAL A 144 -9.41 -3.05 9.81
N GLU A 145 -10.29 -2.75 8.86
CA GLU A 145 -11.02 -1.46 8.83
C GLU A 145 -11.82 -1.23 10.11
N ARG A 146 -12.53 -2.25 10.56
CA ARG A 146 -13.34 -2.18 11.78
C ARG A 146 -12.49 -1.97 13.02
N GLU A 147 -11.40 -2.75 13.15
CA GLU A 147 -10.53 -2.69 14.33
C GLU A 147 -9.79 -1.35 14.44
N LEU A 148 -9.39 -0.77 13.31
CA LEU A 148 -8.64 0.49 13.28
C LEU A 148 -9.52 1.73 13.10
N GLY A 149 -10.78 1.56 12.70
CA GLY A 149 -11.64 2.69 12.37
C GLY A 149 -11.15 3.47 11.16
N MET A 150 -10.51 2.79 10.22
CA MET A 150 -9.92 3.38 9.01
C MET A 150 -10.45 2.65 7.78
N ARG A 151 -10.44 3.33 6.64
CA ARG A 151 -10.68 2.69 5.35
C ARG A 151 -9.35 2.23 4.77
N LEU A 152 -9.33 1.06 4.16
CA LEU A 152 -8.12 0.44 3.65
C LEU A 152 -8.13 0.37 2.13
N ALA A 153 -7.03 0.79 1.52
CA ALA A 153 -6.78 0.61 0.09
C ALA A 153 -5.53 -0.24 -0.12
N ALA A 154 -5.65 -1.28 -0.93
CA ALA A 154 -4.53 -2.12 -1.34
C ALA A 154 -3.95 -1.56 -2.64
N VAL A 155 -2.68 -1.22 -2.61
CA VAL A 155 -1.98 -0.54 -3.71
C VAL A 155 -1.24 -1.57 -4.55
N GLU A 156 -1.54 -1.63 -5.84
CA GLU A 156 -0.82 -2.48 -6.78
C GLU A 156 0.64 -2.01 -6.94
N PRO A 157 1.57 -2.94 -7.26
CA PRO A 157 2.97 -2.57 -7.44
C PRO A 157 3.13 -1.65 -8.64
N GLY A 158 3.57 -0.43 -8.39
CA GLY A 158 3.80 0.59 -9.41
C GLY A 158 3.89 1.96 -8.78
N GLY A 159 4.82 2.78 -9.28
CA GLY A 159 5.02 4.12 -8.74
C GLY A 159 3.86 5.05 -9.03
N LYS A 160 3.22 4.89 -10.19
CA LYS A 160 2.02 5.65 -10.55
C LYS A 160 0.83 5.25 -9.68
N GLU A 161 0.62 3.96 -9.50
CA GLU A 161 -0.46 3.41 -8.66
C GLU A 161 -0.31 3.88 -7.22
N PHE A 162 0.92 3.94 -6.72
CA PHE A 162 1.23 4.47 -5.39
C PHE A 162 0.82 5.95 -5.26
N MET A 163 1.22 6.77 -6.22
CA MET A 163 0.85 8.18 -6.20
C MET A 163 -0.66 8.38 -6.35
N ASP A 164 -1.30 7.65 -7.25
CA ASP A 164 -2.74 7.73 -7.47
C ASP A 164 -3.52 7.36 -6.20
N ALA A 165 -3.06 6.34 -5.47
CA ALA A 165 -3.70 5.91 -4.22
C ALA A 165 -3.61 6.97 -3.12
N ILE A 166 -2.55 7.76 -3.10
CA ILE A 166 -2.40 8.84 -2.13
C ILE A 166 -3.26 10.04 -2.52
N LEU A 167 -3.28 10.39 -3.80
CA LEU A 167 -4.05 11.54 -4.29
C LEU A 167 -5.55 11.26 -4.36
N ASP A 168 -5.94 10.02 -4.67
CA ASP A 168 -7.34 9.59 -4.76
C ASP A 168 -7.51 8.16 -4.24
N PRO A 169 -7.50 7.95 -2.92
CA PRO A 169 -7.64 6.61 -2.35
C PRO A 169 -8.99 5.96 -2.65
N GLU A 170 -10.06 6.74 -2.84
CA GLU A 170 -11.38 6.22 -3.18
C GLU A 170 -11.35 5.43 -4.50
N TYR A 171 -10.67 5.95 -5.50
CA TYR A 171 -10.51 5.28 -6.79
C TYR A 171 -9.81 3.92 -6.62
N THR A 172 -8.77 3.87 -5.81
CA THR A 172 -8.05 2.61 -5.53
C THR A 172 -8.93 1.61 -4.79
N MET A 173 -9.72 2.06 -3.81
CA MET A 173 -10.67 1.21 -3.08
C MET A 173 -11.75 0.64 -4.01
N ASP A 174 -12.28 1.45 -4.92
CA ASP A 174 -13.26 1.01 -5.90
C ASP A 174 -12.68 -0.05 -6.84
N ARG A 175 -11.45 0.13 -7.30
CA ARG A 175 -10.74 -0.87 -8.12
C ARG A 175 -10.49 -2.16 -7.34
N ASN A 176 -10.15 -2.09 -6.07
CA ASN A 176 -9.98 -3.28 -5.23
C ASN A 176 -11.28 -4.09 -5.18
N ASN A 177 -12.40 -3.42 -4.98
CA ASN A 177 -13.71 -4.05 -4.92
C ASN A 177 -14.13 -4.65 -6.26
N ASP A 178 -13.91 -3.96 -7.36
CA ASP A 178 -14.25 -4.42 -8.71
C ASP A 178 -13.44 -5.69 -9.06
N ASN A 179 -12.14 -5.69 -8.80
CA ASN A 179 -11.28 -6.85 -9.03
C ASN A 179 -11.72 -8.06 -8.23
N PHE A 180 -12.12 -7.85 -6.98
CA PHE A 180 -12.64 -8.92 -6.12
C PHE A 180 -13.94 -9.51 -6.66
N VAL A 181 -14.88 -8.67 -7.10
CA VAL A 181 -16.15 -9.10 -7.69
C VAL A 181 -15.91 -9.89 -8.97
N TYR A 182 -15.00 -9.43 -9.83
CA TYR A 182 -14.64 -10.11 -11.07
C TYR A 182 -14.11 -11.52 -10.82
N ILE A 183 -13.18 -11.68 -9.90
CA ILE A 183 -12.59 -12.99 -9.57
C ILE A 183 -13.64 -13.93 -8.97
N LYS A 184 -14.51 -13.43 -8.10
CA LYS A 184 -15.62 -14.23 -7.56
C LYS A 184 -16.61 -14.69 -8.63
N ALA A 185 -16.90 -13.85 -9.59
CA ALA A 185 -17.75 -14.19 -10.72
C ALA A 185 -17.10 -15.30 -11.56
N TYR A 186 -15.80 -15.18 -11.82
CA TYR A 186 -15.04 -16.17 -12.56
C TYR A 186 -15.01 -17.53 -11.85
N ASP A 187 -14.78 -17.55 -10.55
CA ASP A 187 -14.79 -18.77 -9.73
C ASP A 187 -16.15 -19.47 -9.71
N ARG A 188 -17.24 -18.71 -9.81
CA ARG A 188 -18.60 -19.28 -9.89
C ARG A 188 -18.86 -19.93 -11.23
N ASP A 189 -18.28 -19.47 -12.29
CA ASP A 189 -18.47 -19.99 -13.64
C ASP A 189 -17.64 -21.27 -13.89
N ILE A 190 -16.67 -21.57 -13.03
CA ILE A 190 -15.85 -22.78 -13.09
C ILE A 190 -16.52 -23.98 -12.38
N VAL A 191 -17.50 -23.72 -11.55
CA VAL A 191 -18.27 -24.74 -10.83
C VAL A 191 -19.54 -25.06 -11.61
#